data_d2f3ec4c66a8e3a5bef9e15219752838
#
_entry.id   d2f3ec4c66a8e3a5bef9e15219752838
#
_cell.length_a   1.000
_cell.length_b   1.000
_cell.length_c   1.000
_cell.angle_alpha   90.00
_cell.angle_beta   90.00
_cell.angle_gamma   90.00
#
_symmetry.space_group_name_H-M   'P 1'
#
loop_
_entity.id
_entity.type
_entity.pdbx_description
1 polymer ?
#
loop_
_entity_poly.entity_id
_entity_poly.type
_entity_poly.pdbx_seq_one_letter_code
_entity_poly.pdbx_strand_id
1 'polypeptide(L)'
;MTTTEVANRLIELCQSGKWEAAQNELYAEDCVSIELPGSPNEITKGLANIKKKGEQWDQMVEEVHGNKIEGPIVADNHFSLSMALDVTFKGMPRMTTSEVCVYEVTNGKITKEQFFYAPPPEQ
;
A
#
# COMPACT_ATOMS: atom_id res chain seq x y z
N MET A 1 16.83 8.18 7.01
CA MET A 1 15.56 8.60 7.64
C MET A 1 15.21 7.62 8.76
N THR A 2 14.63 8.12 9.83
CA THR A 2 14.09 7.27 10.91
C THR A 2 12.80 6.59 10.44
N THR A 3 12.36 5.58 11.19
CA THR A 3 11.08 4.92 10.92
C THR A 3 9.92 5.92 10.90
N THR A 4 9.90 6.84 11.88
CA THR A 4 8.86 7.88 11.95
C THR A 4 8.89 8.81 10.74
N GLU A 5 10.07 9.21 10.30
CA GLU A 5 10.22 10.06 9.12
C GLU A 5 9.74 9.36 7.84
N VAL A 6 10.10 8.08 7.68
CA VAL A 6 9.62 7.27 6.55
C VAL A 6 8.08 7.18 6.57
N ALA A 7 7.51 6.89 7.75
CA ALA A 7 6.07 6.76 7.91
C ALA A 7 5.33 8.05 7.54
N ASN A 8 5.80 9.19 8.04
CA ASN A 8 5.18 10.48 7.77
C ASN A 8 5.29 10.85 6.29
N ARG A 9 6.43 10.58 5.68
CA ARG A 9 6.63 10.86 4.25
C ARG A 9 5.75 9.99 3.37
N LEU A 10 5.61 8.71 3.72
CA LEU A 10 4.72 7.79 3.00
C LEU A 10 3.28 8.30 3.04
N ILE A 11 2.79 8.67 4.22
CA ILE A 11 1.43 9.19 4.39
C ILE A 11 1.23 10.45 3.53
N GLU A 12 2.17 11.39 3.58
CA GLU A 12 2.10 12.63 2.80
C GLU A 12 1.95 12.34 1.29
N LEU A 13 2.78 11.45 0.76
CA LEU A 13 2.74 11.10 -0.66
C LEU A 13 1.45 10.34 -1.02
N CYS A 14 1.04 9.41 -0.18
CA CYS A 14 -0.19 8.63 -0.42
C CYS A 14 -1.44 9.49 -0.35
N GLN A 15 -1.51 10.45 0.57
CA GLN A 15 -2.63 11.39 0.65
C GLN A 15 -2.79 12.21 -0.63
N SER A 16 -1.70 12.45 -1.33
CA SER A 16 -1.69 13.17 -2.60
C SER A 16 -1.84 12.24 -3.81
N GLY A 17 -2.05 10.94 -3.60
CA GLY A 17 -2.18 9.95 -4.65
C GLY A 17 -0.87 9.62 -5.38
N LYS A 18 0.27 9.94 -4.78
CA LYS A 18 1.59 9.75 -5.40
C LYS A 18 2.23 8.43 -4.97
N TRP A 19 1.55 7.32 -5.26
CA TRP A 19 1.99 5.97 -4.87
C TRP A 19 3.35 5.60 -5.47
N GLU A 20 3.52 5.85 -6.76
CA GLU A 20 4.77 5.52 -7.46
C GLU A 20 5.93 6.36 -6.94
N ALA A 21 5.72 7.64 -6.68
CA ALA A 21 6.73 8.50 -6.09
C ALA A 21 7.15 8.00 -4.71
N ALA A 22 6.18 7.51 -3.90
CA ALA A 22 6.47 6.92 -2.60
C ALA A 22 7.35 5.68 -2.74
N GLN A 23 7.05 4.80 -3.69
CA GLN A 23 7.84 3.62 -3.93
C GLN A 23 9.27 3.98 -4.37
N ASN A 24 9.41 4.95 -5.27
CA ASN A 24 10.72 5.38 -5.75
C ASN A 24 11.58 5.99 -4.64
N GLU A 25 10.96 6.76 -3.76
CA GLU A 25 11.68 7.48 -2.70
C GLU A 25 11.97 6.61 -1.48
N LEU A 26 11.04 5.76 -1.08
CA LEU A 26 11.05 5.15 0.26
C LEU A 26 11.27 3.64 0.28
N TYR A 27 11.06 2.92 -0.83
CA TYR A 27 11.14 1.46 -0.85
C TYR A 27 12.54 0.98 -1.22
N ALA A 28 13.00 -0.07 -0.51
CA ALA A 28 14.22 -0.77 -0.89
C ALA A 28 14.01 -1.57 -2.17
N GLU A 29 15.08 -1.78 -2.94
CA GLU A 29 14.98 -2.55 -4.20
C GLU A 29 14.53 -3.99 -3.97
N ASP A 30 14.87 -4.57 -2.84
CA ASP A 30 14.52 -5.94 -2.45
C ASP A 30 13.28 -6.01 -1.56
N CYS A 31 12.48 -4.96 -1.52
CA CYS A 31 11.24 -4.90 -0.72
C CYS A 31 10.31 -6.06 -1.07
N VAL A 32 9.64 -6.60 -0.05
CA VAL A 32 8.65 -7.68 -0.19
C VAL A 32 7.27 -7.13 0.13
N SER A 33 6.29 -7.43 -0.71
CA SER A 33 4.89 -7.05 -0.51
C SER A 33 4.04 -8.28 -0.28
N ILE A 34 3.24 -8.30 0.78
CA ILE A 34 2.43 -9.45 1.19
C ILE A 34 0.96 -9.05 1.23
N GLU A 35 0.16 -9.81 0.48
CA GLU A 35 -1.30 -9.71 0.44
C GLU A 35 -1.94 -10.82 1.26
N LEU A 36 -3.26 -10.92 1.26
CA LEU A 36 -3.97 -12.00 1.96
C LEU A 36 -3.54 -13.39 1.48
N PRO A 37 -3.46 -14.39 2.37
CA PRO A 37 -3.18 -15.77 1.96
C PRO A 37 -4.17 -16.25 0.90
N GLY A 38 -3.65 -16.87 -0.15
CA GLY A 38 -4.45 -17.39 -1.25
C GLY A 38 -4.81 -16.38 -2.33
N SER A 39 -4.46 -15.10 -2.16
CA SER A 39 -4.70 -14.11 -3.21
C SER A 39 -3.71 -14.26 -4.36
N PRO A 40 -4.06 -13.79 -5.59
CA PRO A 40 -3.22 -13.96 -6.77
C PRO A 40 -1.79 -13.45 -6.66
N ASN A 41 -1.54 -12.42 -5.92
CA ASN A 41 -0.20 -11.87 -5.70
C ASN A 41 0.12 -11.88 -4.22
N GLU A 42 -0.02 -13.06 -3.58
CA GLU A 42 0.14 -13.18 -2.13
C GLU A 42 1.51 -12.65 -1.68
N ILE A 43 2.58 -13.03 -2.36
CA ILE A 43 3.93 -12.55 -2.06
C ILE A 43 4.56 -12.04 -3.34
N THR A 44 4.93 -10.75 -3.34
CA THR A 44 5.62 -10.10 -4.45
C THR A 44 6.99 -9.66 -3.96
N LYS A 45 8.04 -10.14 -4.61
CA LYS A 45 9.43 -9.84 -4.22
C LYS A 45 10.06 -8.87 -5.21
N GLY A 46 10.69 -7.83 -4.65
CA GLY A 46 11.43 -6.83 -5.40
C GLY A 46 10.58 -5.65 -5.85
N LEU A 47 11.17 -4.47 -5.78
CA LEU A 47 10.48 -3.23 -6.12
C LEU A 47 9.95 -3.22 -7.55
N ALA A 48 10.72 -3.75 -8.50
CA ALA A 48 10.27 -3.81 -9.91
C ALA A 48 8.96 -4.58 -10.06
N ASN A 49 8.82 -5.70 -9.36
CA ASN A 49 7.59 -6.50 -9.38
C ASN A 49 6.45 -5.85 -8.61
N ILE A 50 6.77 -5.16 -7.52
CA ILE A 50 5.78 -4.38 -6.77
C ILE A 50 5.20 -3.27 -7.64
N LYS A 51 6.04 -2.60 -8.43
CA LYS A 51 5.58 -1.58 -9.39
C LYS A 51 4.67 -2.16 -10.47
N LYS A 52 5.00 -3.36 -10.98
CA LYS A 52 4.14 -4.06 -11.95
C LYS A 52 2.77 -4.38 -11.36
N LYS A 53 2.74 -4.81 -10.10
CA LYS A 53 1.48 -5.05 -9.38
C LYS A 53 0.66 -3.76 -9.29
N GLY A 54 1.30 -2.63 -9.00
CA GLY A 54 0.65 -1.33 -8.97
C GLY A 54 0.10 -0.91 -10.32
N GLU A 55 0.82 -1.18 -11.41
CA GLU A 55 0.36 -0.90 -12.78
C GLU A 55 -0.87 -1.74 -13.12
N GLN A 56 -0.90 -3.02 -12.72
CA GLN A 56 -2.05 -3.89 -12.92
C GLN A 56 -3.28 -3.36 -12.17
N TRP A 57 -3.08 -2.87 -10.95
CA TRP A 57 -4.15 -2.25 -10.17
C TRP A 57 -4.68 -0.99 -10.87
N ASP A 58 -3.77 -0.13 -11.34
CA ASP A 58 -4.13 1.09 -12.08
C ASP A 58 -4.99 0.79 -13.31
N GLN A 59 -4.68 -0.30 -14.01
CA GLN A 59 -5.45 -0.73 -15.18
C GLN A 59 -6.87 -1.17 -14.84
N MET A 60 -7.10 -1.68 -13.62
CA MET A 60 -8.43 -2.09 -13.17
C MET A 60 -9.27 -0.93 -12.64
N VAL A 61 -8.64 0.19 -12.30
CA VAL A 61 -9.31 1.35 -11.71
C VAL A 61 -9.85 2.25 -12.80
N GLU A 62 -11.15 2.60 -12.70
CA GLU A 62 -11.74 3.63 -13.53
C GLU A 62 -11.48 5.00 -12.93
N GLU A 63 -11.73 5.16 -11.62
CA GLU A 63 -11.54 6.43 -10.93
C GLU A 63 -11.32 6.21 -9.43
N VAL A 64 -10.38 6.95 -8.85
CA VAL A 64 -10.25 7.09 -7.40
C VAL A 64 -10.91 8.41 -7.02
N HIS A 65 -11.98 8.33 -6.23
CA HIS A 65 -12.75 9.52 -5.81
C HIS A 65 -12.16 10.20 -4.60
N GLY A 66 -11.46 9.45 -3.76
CA GLY A 66 -10.80 9.99 -2.59
C GLY A 66 -10.12 8.90 -1.78
N ASN A 67 -9.34 9.32 -0.80
CA ASN A 67 -8.72 8.41 0.15
C ASN A 67 -8.74 9.03 1.54
N LYS A 68 -8.66 8.16 2.55
CA LYS A 68 -8.51 8.57 3.95
C LYS A 68 -7.43 7.71 4.57
N ILE A 69 -6.38 8.34 5.08
CA ILE A 69 -5.25 7.65 5.69
C ILE A 69 -5.15 8.10 7.13
N GLU A 70 -5.12 7.14 8.07
CA GLU A 70 -4.98 7.41 9.49
C GLU A 70 -3.73 6.72 10.02
N GLY A 71 -3.01 7.40 10.91
CA GLY A 71 -1.76 6.95 11.49
C GLY A 71 -0.70 8.04 11.39
N PRO A 72 0.58 7.68 11.55
CA PRO A 72 1.11 6.33 11.76
C PRO A 72 1.05 5.89 13.23
N ILE A 73 1.11 4.58 13.44
CA ILE A 73 1.45 3.99 14.74
C ILE A 73 2.85 3.38 14.56
N VAL A 74 3.81 3.88 15.33
CA VAL A 74 5.23 3.50 15.15
C VAL A 74 5.72 2.74 16.36
N ALA A 75 6.38 1.61 16.11
CA ALA A 75 7.05 0.82 17.15
C ALA A 75 8.36 0.29 16.59
N ASP A 76 9.48 0.87 17.07
CA ASP A 76 10.85 0.51 16.67
C ASP A 76 11.02 0.63 15.14
N ASN A 77 11.23 -0.50 14.45
CA ASN A 77 11.45 -0.51 13.00
C ASN A 77 10.18 -0.85 12.20
N HIS A 78 9.02 -0.79 12.83
CA HIS A 78 7.73 -1.03 12.17
C HIS A 78 6.80 0.16 12.33
N PHE A 79 5.94 0.36 11.37
CA PHE A 79 4.81 1.27 11.53
C PHE A 79 3.59 0.72 10.80
N SER A 80 2.43 1.20 11.22
CA SER A 80 1.16 0.85 10.59
C SER A 80 0.34 2.11 10.30
N LEU A 81 -0.56 1.97 9.35
CA LEU A 81 -1.57 2.97 9.03
C LEU A 81 -2.82 2.27 8.53
N SER A 82 -3.95 2.97 8.56
CA SER A 82 -5.15 2.49 7.87
C SER A 82 -5.38 3.33 6.63
N MET A 83 -5.91 2.70 5.58
CA MET A 83 -6.22 3.36 4.33
C MET A 83 -7.62 2.97 3.88
N ALA A 84 -8.46 3.95 3.61
CA ALA A 84 -9.75 3.74 2.98
C ALA A 84 -9.73 4.44 1.62
N LEU A 85 -10.20 3.74 0.59
CA LEU A 85 -10.31 4.29 -0.76
C LEU A 85 -11.77 4.31 -1.18
N ASP A 86 -12.20 5.45 -1.70
CA ASP A 86 -13.46 5.59 -2.43
C ASP A 86 -13.11 5.45 -3.90
N VAL A 87 -13.52 4.36 -4.53
CA VAL A 87 -12.98 3.94 -5.82
C VAL A 87 -14.06 3.29 -6.69
N THR A 88 -13.93 3.45 -7.99
CA THR A 88 -14.70 2.72 -8.99
C THR A 88 -13.75 1.89 -9.83
N PHE A 89 -13.91 0.56 -9.80
CA PHE A 89 -13.19 -0.33 -10.72
C PHE A 89 -13.98 -0.48 -12.01
N LYS A 90 -13.27 -0.69 -13.12
CA LYS A 90 -13.92 -0.85 -14.44
C LYS A 90 -14.95 -1.96 -14.41
N GLY A 91 -16.16 -1.65 -14.84
CA GLY A 91 -17.26 -2.61 -14.89
C GLY A 91 -17.92 -2.92 -13.56
N MET A 92 -17.59 -2.18 -12.50
CA MET A 92 -18.14 -2.40 -11.16
C MET A 92 -18.73 -1.10 -10.58
N PRO A 93 -19.64 -1.22 -9.60
CA PRO A 93 -20.17 -0.04 -8.91
C PRO A 93 -19.08 0.62 -8.05
N ARG A 94 -19.25 1.91 -7.81
CA ARG A 94 -18.44 2.67 -6.86
C ARG A 94 -18.50 2.00 -5.49
N MET A 95 -17.34 1.87 -4.83
CA MET A 95 -17.24 1.21 -3.54
C MET A 95 -16.20 1.87 -2.66
N THR A 96 -16.24 1.57 -1.36
CA THR A 96 -15.19 1.94 -0.42
C THR A 96 -14.45 0.68 0.01
N THR A 97 -13.13 0.69 -0.09
CA THR A 97 -12.26 -0.36 0.43
C THR A 97 -11.52 0.15 1.66
N SER A 98 -11.19 -0.74 2.58
CA SER A 98 -10.50 -0.40 3.83
C SER A 98 -9.46 -1.46 4.14
N GLU A 99 -8.27 -1.02 4.54
CA GLU A 99 -7.20 -1.94 4.91
C GLU A 99 -6.30 -1.36 6.00
N VAL A 100 -5.63 -2.26 6.72
CA VAL A 100 -4.52 -1.90 7.61
C VAL A 100 -3.24 -2.30 6.90
N CYS A 101 -2.30 -1.37 6.83
CA CYS A 101 -1.01 -1.58 6.18
C CYS A 101 0.09 -1.57 7.25
N VAL A 102 0.95 -2.60 7.23
CA VAL A 102 2.09 -2.71 8.16
C VAL A 102 3.37 -2.72 7.38
N TYR A 103 4.32 -1.91 7.81
CA TYR A 103 5.59 -1.70 7.11
C TYR A 103 6.76 -1.98 8.03
N GLU A 104 7.81 -2.60 7.48
CA GLU A 104 9.09 -2.76 8.14
C GLU A 104 10.11 -1.82 7.49
N VAL A 105 10.89 -1.12 8.32
CA VAL A 105 11.92 -0.18 7.85
C VAL A 105 13.28 -0.69 8.28
N THR A 106 14.22 -0.76 7.33
CA THR A 106 15.60 -1.12 7.58
C THR A 106 16.51 -0.11 6.85
N ASN A 107 17.45 0.48 7.58
CA ASN A 107 18.36 1.49 7.01
C ASN A 107 17.63 2.62 6.28
N GLY A 108 16.52 3.08 6.86
CA GLY A 108 15.78 4.21 6.32
C GLY A 108 14.94 3.91 5.09
N LYS A 109 14.76 2.63 4.74
CA LYS A 109 13.94 2.21 3.58
C LYS A 109 12.91 1.17 4.00
N ILE A 110 11.77 1.17 3.32
CA ILE A 110 10.73 0.15 3.51
C ILE A 110 11.23 -1.14 2.87
N THR A 111 11.39 -2.18 3.68
CA THR A 111 11.86 -3.50 3.23
C THR A 111 10.75 -4.53 3.15
N LYS A 112 9.59 -4.24 3.75
CA LYS A 112 8.43 -5.13 3.72
C LYS A 112 7.16 -4.31 3.92
N GLU A 113 6.12 -4.66 3.18
CA GLU A 113 4.77 -4.16 3.39
C GLU A 113 3.82 -5.34 3.44
N GLN A 114 2.82 -5.26 4.32
CA GLN A 114 1.80 -6.30 4.44
C GLN A 114 0.45 -5.66 4.65
N PHE A 115 -0.56 -6.16 3.92
CA PHE A 115 -1.90 -5.59 3.90
C PHE A 115 -2.89 -6.55 4.54
N PHE A 116 -3.78 -6.00 5.37
CA PHE A 116 -4.83 -6.74 6.07
C PHE A 116 -6.18 -6.11 5.72
N TYR A 117 -7.05 -6.89 5.11
CA TYR A 117 -8.38 -6.45 4.70
C TYR A 117 -9.32 -7.65 4.67
N ALA A 118 -10.62 -7.38 4.72
CA ALA A 118 -11.61 -8.45 4.60
C ALA A 118 -11.63 -8.96 3.16
N PRO A 119 -11.65 -10.28 2.94
CA PRO A 119 -11.79 -10.80 1.58
C PRO A 119 -13.14 -10.37 1.00
N PRO A 120 -13.23 -10.23 -0.35
CA PRO A 120 -14.51 -9.88 -0.97
C PRO A 120 -15.56 -10.95 -0.66
N PRO A 121 -16.85 -10.56 -0.58
CA PRO A 121 -17.91 -11.52 -0.31
C PRO A 121 -17.93 -12.60 -1.39
N GLU A 122 -18.18 -13.84 -0.99
CA GLU A 122 -18.42 -14.92 -1.94
C GLU A 122 -19.72 -14.67 -2.69
N GLN A 123 -19.71 -14.94 -3.98
CA GLN A 123 -20.87 -14.78 -4.84
C GLN A 123 -21.43 -16.13 -5.24
#